data_ac695067e9e334a465ac054b9f999e50
#
_entry.id   ac695067e9e334a465ac054b9f999e50
#
_cell.length_a   1.000
_cell.length_b   1.000
_cell.length_c   1.000
_cell.angle_alpha   90.00
_cell.angle_beta   90.00
_cell.angle_gamma   90.00
#
_symmetry.space_group_name_H-M   'P 1'
#
loop_
_entity.id
_entity.type
_entity.pdbx_description
1 polymer ?
#
loop_
_entity_poly.entity_id
_entity_poly.type
_entity_poly.pdbx_seq_one_letter_code
_entity_poly.pdbx_strand_id
1 'polypeptide(L)'
;GLGDVYKRQGLEEKKPIVFCGDLNVAHQEIDLKNPKPNRGKAGFSDEERGKFSELLAAGFTDTFRYLYPDLTGAYSWWSYRFHAREKNAGWRIDYFCVSNRIANRIKEAKIHTEIYGSDHCPVELCLDL
;
A
#
# COMPACT_ATOMS: atom_id res chain seq x y z
N GLY A 1 9.45 -9.95 5.44
CA GLY A 1 9.60 -10.31 6.83
C GLY A 1 10.45 -9.31 7.60
N LEU A 2 10.72 -9.61 8.84
CA LEU A 2 11.47 -8.72 9.72
C LEU A 2 12.89 -8.43 9.19
N GLY A 3 13.53 -9.43 8.59
CA GLY A 3 14.84 -9.27 7.96
C GLY A 3 14.84 -8.26 6.82
N ASP A 4 13.74 -8.19 6.05
CA ASP A 4 13.60 -7.21 4.97
C ASP A 4 13.46 -5.78 5.53
N VAL A 5 12.78 -5.61 6.66
CA VAL A 5 12.66 -4.32 7.34
C VAL A 5 14.04 -3.82 7.77
N TYR A 6 14.83 -4.65 8.41
CA TYR A 6 16.18 -4.29 8.85
C TYR A 6 17.10 -3.98 7.68
N LYS A 7 17.01 -4.75 6.60
CA LYS A 7 17.81 -4.50 5.40
C LYS A 7 17.48 -3.15 4.79
N ARG A 8 16.20 -2.82 4.65
CA ARG A 8 15.77 -1.52 4.11
C ARG A 8 16.19 -0.38 5.02
N GLN A 9 16.07 -0.54 6.34
CA GLN A 9 16.50 0.46 7.31
C GLN A 9 18.00 0.72 7.22
N GLY A 10 18.83 -0.32 7.07
CA GLY A 10 20.27 -0.18 6.90
C GLY A 10 20.64 0.55 5.62
N LEU A 11 19.94 0.30 4.52
CA LEU A 11 20.13 1.03 3.27
C LEU A 11 19.70 2.49 3.39
N GLU A 12 18.62 2.75 4.12
CA GLU A 12 18.09 4.09 4.33
C GLU A 12 19.09 4.99 5.08
N GLU A 13 19.85 4.46 6.01
CA GLU A 13 20.90 5.21 6.72
C GLU A 13 21.92 5.82 5.76
N LYS A 14 22.16 5.20 4.60
CA LYS A 14 23.11 5.66 3.60
C LYS A 14 22.51 6.65 2.63
N LYS A 15 21.30 6.43 2.19
CA LYS A 15 20.58 7.28 1.23
C LYS A 15 19.09 7.02 1.27
N PRO A 16 18.26 7.97 0.78
CA PRO A 16 16.82 7.76 0.72
C PRO A 16 16.44 6.56 -0.15
N ILE A 17 15.41 5.84 0.27
CA ILE A 17 14.91 4.66 -0.43
C ILE A 17 13.50 4.90 -0.93
N VAL A 18 13.22 4.42 -2.13
CA VAL A 18 11.88 4.25 -2.68
C VAL A 18 11.72 2.77 -2.98
N PHE A 19 10.67 2.15 -2.47
CA PHE A 19 10.34 0.79 -2.87
C PHE A 19 8.86 0.67 -3.18
N CYS A 20 8.53 -0.29 -4.04
CA CYS A 20 7.16 -0.51 -4.47
C CYS A 20 6.89 -1.99 -4.68
N GLY A 21 5.62 -2.33 -4.74
CA GLY A 21 5.20 -3.67 -5.12
C GLY A 21 3.90 -4.08 -4.47
N ASP A 22 3.49 -5.29 -4.82
CA ASP A 22 2.36 -5.98 -4.22
C ASP A 22 2.82 -6.59 -2.90
N LEU A 23 2.37 -6.03 -1.78
CA LEU A 23 2.69 -6.51 -0.45
C LEU A 23 1.65 -7.50 0.08
N ASN A 24 0.60 -7.78 -0.69
CA ASN A 24 -0.48 -8.73 -0.38
C ASN A 24 -1.16 -8.46 0.96
N VAL A 25 -1.22 -7.21 1.38
CA VAL A 25 -1.87 -6.82 2.64
C VAL A 25 -2.56 -5.46 2.50
N ALA A 26 -3.80 -5.39 2.99
CA ALA A 26 -4.47 -4.12 3.24
C ALA A 26 -4.07 -3.69 4.65
N HIS A 27 -3.46 -2.51 4.79
CA HIS A 27 -2.89 -2.08 6.06
C HIS A 27 -3.96 -1.79 7.12
N GLN A 28 -4.96 -0.99 6.77
CA GLN A 28 -6.01 -0.54 7.69
C GLN A 28 -7.39 -0.85 7.13
N GLU A 29 -8.43 -0.70 7.95
CA GLU A 29 -9.81 -0.94 7.54
C GLU A 29 -10.24 -0.10 6.34
N ILE A 30 -9.69 1.10 6.17
CA ILE A 30 -9.96 1.97 5.04
C ILE A 30 -9.42 1.40 3.72
N ASP A 31 -8.50 0.45 3.79
CA ASP A 31 -7.80 -0.08 2.62
C ASP A 31 -8.51 -1.26 1.96
N LEU A 32 -9.69 -1.66 2.44
CA LEU A 32 -10.50 -2.66 1.77
C LEU A 32 -11.99 -2.37 1.99
N LYS A 33 -12.81 -2.84 1.05
CA LYS A 33 -14.26 -2.57 1.05
C LYS A 33 -14.97 -3.24 2.22
N ASN A 34 -14.59 -4.48 2.54
CA ASN A 34 -15.29 -5.31 3.52
C ASN A 34 -14.35 -5.79 4.64
N PRO A 35 -13.92 -4.89 5.55
CA PRO A 35 -12.94 -5.27 6.56
C PRO A 35 -13.45 -6.30 7.56
N LYS A 36 -14.70 -6.19 8.03
CA LYS A 36 -15.21 -7.07 9.08
C LYS A 36 -15.15 -8.55 8.72
N PRO A 37 -15.70 -9.01 7.56
CA PRO A 37 -15.64 -10.42 7.23
C PRO A 37 -14.24 -10.91 6.87
N ASN A 38 -13.28 -10.01 6.63
CA ASN A 38 -11.91 -10.36 6.23
C ASN A 38 -10.91 -10.30 7.37
N ARG A 39 -11.31 -9.88 8.56
CA ARG A 39 -10.41 -9.89 9.72
C ARG A 39 -9.88 -11.29 9.99
N GLY A 40 -8.56 -11.39 10.16
CA GLY A 40 -7.89 -12.66 10.41
C GLY A 40 -7.66 -13.53 9.19
N LYS A 41 -8.18 -13.13 8.02
CA LYS A 41 -7.98 -13.86 6.77
C LYS A 41 -6.75 -13.35 6.03
N ALA A 42 -6.29 -14.14 5.03
CA ALA A 42 -5.16 -13.75 4.20
C ALA A 42 -5.35 -12.36 3.60
N GLY A 43 -4.32 -11.53 3.69
CA GLY A 43 -4.34 -10.14 3.25
C GLY A 43 -4.83 -9.14 4.30
N PHE A 44 -5.43 -9.62 5.38
CA PHE A 44 -5.92 -8.74 6.45
C PHE A 44 -5.81 -9.38 7.84
N SER A 45 -4.83 -10.26 8.04
CA SER A 45 -4.54 -10.82 9.35
C SER A 45 -3.79 -9.78 10.20
N ASP A 46 -3.89 -9.93 11.52
CA ASP A 46 -3.18 -9.05 12.45
C ASP A 46 -1.67 -9.13 12.23
N GLU A 47 -1.16 -10.33 11.91
CA GLU A 47 0.27 -10.52 11.64
C GLU A 47 0.74 -9.76 10.41
N GLU A 48 -0.01 -9.85 9.31
CA GLU A 48 0.33 -9.16 8.06
C GLU A 48 0.25 -7.64 8.23
N ARG A 49 -0.82 -7.16 8.86
CA ARG A 49 -1.00 -5.75 9.15
C ARG A 49 0.09 -5.22 10.09
N GLY A 50 0.44 -6.02 11.09
CA GLY A 50 1.50 -5.69 12.04
C GLY A 50 2.88 -5.56 11.39
N LYS A 51 3.19 -6.45 10.45
CA LYS A 51 4.45 -6.39 9.69
C LYS A 51 4.53 -5.12 8.83
N PHE A 52 3.44 -4.73 8.20
CA PHE A 52 3.39 -3.47 7.46
C PHE A 52 3.59 -2.28 8.40
N SER A 53 2.96 -2.30 9.57
CA SER A 53 3.14 -1.26 10.58
C SER A 53 4.60 -1.18 11.05
N GLU A 54 5.27 -2.32 11.24
CA GLU A 54 6.70 -2.38 11.58
C GLU A 54 7.56 -1.75 10.48
N LEU A 55 7.22 -2.03 9.22
CA LEU A 55 7.92 -1.45 8.08
C LEU A 55 7.84 0.07 8.10
N LEU A 56 6.65 0.61 8.33
CA LEU A 56 6.46 2.06 8.43
C LEU A 56 7.20 2.64 9.65
N ALA A 57 7.14 1.93 10.78
CA ALA A 57 7.82 2.36 12.01
C ALA A 57 9.34 2.34 11.86
N ALA A 58 9.88 1.56 10.91
CA ALA A 58 11.31 1.52 10.62
C ALA A 58 11.81 2.74 9.84
N GLY A 59 10.94 3.70 9.52
CA GLY A 59 11.33 4.96 8.88
C GLY A 59 10.78 5.15 7.47
N PHE A 60 9.65 4.53 7.15
CA PHE A 60 9.05 4.62 5.81
C PHE A 60 7.64 5.20 5.85
N THR A 61 7.25 5.80 4.74
CA THR A 61 5.95 6.45 4.55
C THR A 61 5.20 5.75 3.42
N ASP A 62 3.94 5.37 3.67
CA ASP A 62 2.99 4.95 2.66
C ASP A 62 2.54 6.19 1.89
N THR A 63 3.02 6.36 0.67
CA THR A 63 2.90 7.61 -0.08
C THR A 63 1.46 7.98 -0.41
N PHE A 64 0.64 7.01 -0.79
CA PHE A 64 -0.77 7.27 -1.10
C PHE A 64 -1.51 7.76 0.14
N ARG A 65 -1.35 7.07 1.26
CA ARG A 65 -2.05 7.41 2.49
C ARG A 65 -1.52 8.70 3.12
N TYR A 66 -0.27 9.04 2.85
CA TYR A 66 0.31 10.32 3.26
C TYR A 66 -0.44 11.51 2.61
N LEU A 67 -0.72 11.40 1.31
CA LEU A 67 -1.44 12.45 0.59
C LEU A 67 -2.94 12.41 0.83
N TYR A 68 -3.51 11.22 0.98
CA TYR A 68 -4.96 11.01 1.07
C TYR A 68 -5.31 10.18 2.31
N PRO A 69 -5.09 10.73 3.54
CA PRO A 69 -5.24 9.95 4.77
C PRO A 69 -6.65 9.43 5.02
N ASP A 70 -7.68 10.08 4.48
CA ASP A 70 -9.07 9.74 4.76
C ASP A 70 -9.86 9.32 3.51
N LEU A 71 -9.20 9.16 2.36
CA LEU A 71 -9.88 8.81 1.12
C LEU A 71 -10.29 7.34 1.12
N THR A 72 -11.60 7.09 1.07
CA THR A 72 -12.19 5.75 0.99
C THR A 72 -12.35 5.32 -0.47
N GLY A 73 -12.57 4.01 -0.69
CA GLY A 73 -12.86 3.47 -2.01
C GLY A 73 -11.67 3.47 -2.96
N ALA A 74 -10.45 3.65 -2.45
CA ALA A 74 -9.23 3.66 -3.25
C ALA A 74 -8.55 2.29 -3.14
N TYR A 75 -8.68 1.49 -4.20
CA TYR A 75 -8.19 0.12 -4.23
C TYR A 75 -7.34 -0.15 -5.46
N SER A 76 -6.44 -1.14 -5.36
CA SER A 76 -5.54 -1.52 -6.44
C SER A 76 -5.77 -2.95 -6.94
N TRP A 77 -6.60 -3.72 -6.25
CA TRP A 77 -6.89 -5.10 -6.58
C TRP A 77 -8.35 -5.42 -6.30
N TRP A 78 -8.96 -6.24 -7.18
CA TRP A 78 -10.33 -6.76 -7.03
C TRP A 78 -10.33 -8.22 -7.45
N SER A 79 -11.04 -9.06 -6.71
CA SER A 79 -11.26 -10.44 -7.12
C SER A 79 -11.98 -10.50 -8.47
N TYR A 80 -11.69 -11.50 -9.27
CA TYR A 80 -12.48 -11.77 -10.48
C TYR A 80 -13.88 -12.29 -10.18
N ARG A 81 -14.13 -12.69 -8.93
CA ARG A 81 -15.43 -13.27 -8.52
C ARG A 81 -16.44 -12.18 -8.19
N PHE A 82 -17.72 -12.50 -8.40
CA PHE A 82 -18.85 -11.70 -7.93
C PHE A 82 -18.88 -10.26 -8.44
N HIS A 83 -18.29 -10.01 -9.61
CA HIS A 83 -18.24 -8.66 -10.20
C HIS A 83 -17.62 -7.62 -9.23
N ALA A 84 -16.59 -8.03 -8.49
CA ALA A 84 -16.01 -7.21 -7.43
C ALA A 84 -15.54 -5.86 -7.94
N ARG A 85 -14.90 -5.80 -9.12
CA ARG A 85 -14.39 -4.55 -9.68
C ARG A 85 -15.51 -3.58 -10.07
N GLU A 86 -16.59 -4.10 -10.66
CA GLU A 86 -17.77 -3.29 -11.01
C GLU A 86 -18.42 -2.67 -9.77
N LYS A 87 -18.44 -3.40 -8.67
CA LYS A 87 -18.99 -2.96 -7.38
C LYS A 87 -17.98 -2.16 -6.56
N ASN A 88 -16.75 -2.04 -7.04
CA ASN A 88 -15.60 -1.50 -6.32
C ASN A 88 -15.40 -2.16 -4.94
N ALA A 89 -15.61 -3.47 -4.88
CA ALA A 89 -15.33 -4.26 -3.67
C ALA A 89 -13.88 -4.73 -3.71
N GLY A 90 -12.97 -3.79 -3.52
CA GLY A 90 -11.55 -3.99 -3.72
C GLY A 90 -10.70 -3.88 -2.46
N TRP A 91 -9.40 -4.00 -2.68
CA TRP A 91 -8.35 -3.93 -1.67
C TRP A 91 -7.21 -3.07 -2.19
N ARG A 92 -6.61 -2.27 -1.32
CA ARG A 92 -5.38 -1.55 -1.64
C ARG A 92 -4.21 -2.36 -1.09
N ILE A 93 -3.53 -3.08 -1.96
CA ILE A 93 -2.44 -3.99 -1.61
C ILE A 93 -1.14 -3.71 -2.38
N ASP A 94 -1.16 -2.79 -3.32
CA ASP A 94 0.01 -2.35 -4.08
C ASP A 94 0.44 -0.98 -3.58
N TYR A 95 1.71 -0.85 -3.24
CA TYR A 95 2.22 0.32 -2.52
C TYR A 95 3.46 0.90 -3.17
N PHE A 96 3.60 2.22 -3.00
CA PHE A 96 4.89 2.91 -3.05
C PHE A 96 5.18 3.46 -1.66
N CYS A 97 6.33 3.10 -1.11
CA CYS A 97 6.78 3.62 0.16
C CYS A 97 8.13 4.32 -0.02
N VAL A 98 8.33 5.40 0.73
CA VAL A 98 9.56 6.17 0.66
C VAL A 98 10.13 6.40 2.06
N SER A 99 11.45 6.64 2.15
CA SER A 99 12.06 7.07 3.39
C SER A 99 11.39 8.33 3.92
N ASN A 100 11.14 8.39 5.23
CA ASN A 100 10.45 9.53 5.85
C ASN A 100 11.10 10.89 5.52
N ARG A 101 12.43 10.91 5.38
CA ARG A 101 13.17 12.17 5.12
C ARG A 101 12.89 12.77 3.74
N ILE A 102 12.29 12.00 2.81
CA ILE A 102 11.87 12.52 1.50
C ILE A 102 10.34 12.55 1.34
N ALA A 103 9.59 12.32 2.41
CA ALA A 103 8.12 12.36 2.34
C ALA A 103 7.60 13.71 1.86
N ASN A 104 8.27 14.82 2.22
CA ASN A 104 7.91 16.15 1.76
C ASN A 104 8.19 16.37 0.27
N ARG A 105 8.83 15.43 -0.42
CA ARG A 105 9.06 15.48 -1.87
C ARG A 105 8.00 14.74 -2.67
N ILE A 106 7.00 14.15 -2.01
CA ILE A 106 5.90 13.47 -2.69
C ILE A 106 5.01 14.53 -3.35
N LYS A 107 4.93 14.51 -4.70
CA LYS A 107 4.06 15.40 -5.46
C LYS A 107 2.68 14.79 -5.67
N GLU A 108 2.65 13.50 -6.04
CA GLU A 108 1.40 12.80 -6.32
C GLU A 108 1.59 11.29 -6.14
N ALA A 109 0.52 10.64 -5.74
CA ALA A 109 0.41 9.18 -5.68
C ALA A 109 -0.94 8.81 -6.31
N LYS A 110 -0.92 8.00 -7.36
CA LYS A 110 -2.11 7.67 -8.14
C LYS A 110 -2.37 6.18 -8.16
N ILE A 111 -3.64 5.83 -8.22
CA ILE A 111 -4.11 4.46 -8.45
C ILE A 111 -4.90 4.52 -9.75
N HIS A 112 -4.40 3.88 -10.81
CA HIS A 112 -4.97 3.95 -12.16
C HIS A 112 -6.08 2.93 -12.34
N THR A 113 -7.21 3.13 -11.69
CA THR A 113 -8.35 2.19 -11.69
C THR A 113 -8.99 2.02 -13.06
N GLU A 114 -8.75 2.95 -13.99
CA GLU A 114 -9.25 2.92 -15.36
C GLU A 114 -8.47 1.96 -16.27
N ILE A 115 -7.33 1.45 -15.81
CA ILE A 115 -6.50 0.53 -16.60
C ILE A 115 -6.86 -0.92 -16.26
N TYR A 116 -7.27 -1.67 -17.27
CA TYR A 116 -7.68 -3.07 -17.17
C TYR A 116 -6.61 -3.98 -17.80
N GLY A 117 -6.78 -5.29 -17.66
CA GLY A 117 -5.88 -6.30 -18.21
C GLY A 117 -5.29 -7.22 -17.14
N SER A 118 -5.55 -6.91 -15.87
CA SER A 118 -5.13 -7.70 -14.71
C SER A 118 -6.17 -7.51 -13.61
N ASP A 119 -6.16 -8.35 -12.59
CA ASP A 119 -6.94 -8.16 -11.37
C ASP A 119 -6.35 -7.06 -10.47
N HIS A 120 -5.12 -6.62 -10.76
CA HIS A 120 -4.52 -5.40 -10.21
C HIS A 120 -4.66 -4.25 -11.21
N CYS A 121 -4.63 -3.01 -10.73
CA CYS A 121 -4.38 -1.86 -11.57
C CYS A 121 -3.02 -1.23 -11.22
N PRO A 122 -2.42 -0.46 -12.15
CA PRO A 122 -1.14 0.18 -11.87
C PRO A 122 -1.25 1.25 -10.79
N VAL A 123 -0.19 1.40 -10.00
CA VAL A 123 -0.02 2.52 -9.09
C VAL A 123 1.17 3.36 -9.54
N GLU A 124 1.12 4.65 -9.24
CA GLU A 124 2.13 5.61 -9.68
C GLU A 124 2.55 6.51 -8.53
N LEU A 125 3.83 6.84 -8.49
CA LEU A 125 4.38 7.81 -7.56
C LEU A 125 5.14 8.88 -8.32
N CYS A 126 4.86 10.16 -8.01
CA CYS A 126 5.62 11.29 -8.53
C CYS A 126 6.35 11.96 -7.36
N LEU A 127 7.66 12.06 -7.50
CA LEU A 127 8.53 12.72 -6.52
C LEU A 127 9.19 13.95 -7.16
N ASP A 128 9.37 14.99 -6.36
CA ASP A 128 10.12 16.19 -6.76
C ASP A 128 11.47 16.15 -6.04
N LEU A 129 12.42 15.49 -6.65
CA LEU A 129 13.78 15.37 -6.14
C LEU A 129 14.69 16.44 -6.77
#